data_a986367892a57b06971ff72aa81e22d9
#
_entry.id   a986367892a57b06971ff72aa81e22d9
#
_cell.length_a   1.000
_cell.length_b   1.000
_cell.length_c   1.000
_cell.angle_alpha   90.00
_cell.angle_beta   90.00
_cell.angle_gamma   90.00
#
_symmetry.space_group_name_H-M   'P 1'
#
loop_
_entity.id
_entity.type
_entity.pdbx_description
1 polymer ?
#
loop_
_entity_poly.entity_id
_entity_poly.type
_entity_poly.pdbx_seq_one_letter_code
_entity_poly.pdbx_strand_id
1 'polypeptide(L)'
;KTAVERRERELQAIEARIRAEKEEVERLRAEVERLSDSFSEQIIVVQASELKNLKNLSNTYSSLNPQAAVDIFVEMDDALSAKILSMMKPEVVAAIFEEMAKSSGKKGASAKRAADLSERLRLQLIQKQK
;
A
#
# COMPACT_ATOMS: atom_id res chain seq x y z
N LYS A 1 66.50 5.57 -5.58
CA LYS A 1 65.90 4.42 -6.30
C LYS A 1 64.95 3.63 -5.42
N THR A 2 65.35 3.27 -4.18
CA THR A 2 64.48 2.47 -3.27
C THR A 2 63.22 3.20 -2.84
N ALA A 3 63.26 4.53 -2.70
CA ALA A 3 62.09 5.34 -2.36
C ALA A 3 61.08 5.37 -3.50
N VAL A 4 61.53 5.48 -4.74
CA VAL A 4 60.69 5.47 -5.93
C VAL A 4 60.06 4.10 -6.12
N GLU A 5 60.86 3.02 -5.98
CA GLU A 5 60.36 1.65 -6.08
C GLU A 5 59.30 1.32 -5.02
N ARG A 6 59.50 1.80 -3.79
CA ARG A 6 58.55 1.63 -2.70
C ARG A 6 57.25 2.34 -3.01
N ARG A 7 57.34 3.58 -3.51
CA ARG A 7 56.14 4.37 -3.85
C ARG A 7 55.39 3.74 -5.01
N GLU A 8 56.10 3.21 -5.98
CA GLU A 8 55.53 2.52 -7.11
C GLU A 8 54.75 1.27 -6.67
N ARG A 9 55.31 0.49 -5.74
CA ARG A 9 54.62 -0.66 -5.17
C ARG A 9 53.40 -0.27 -4.37
N GLU A 10 53.48 0.82 -3.60
CA GLU A 10 52.34 1.35 -2.86
C GLU A 10 51.22 1.78 -3.80
N LEU A 11 51.56 2.47 -4.91
CA LEU A 11 50.57 2.88 -5.91
C LEU A 11 49.90 1.67 -6.56
N GLN A 12 50.71 0.65 -6.91
CA GLN A 12 50.14 -0.58 -7.50
C GLN A 12 49.21 -1.29 -6.55
N ALA A 13 49.53 -1.31 -5.24
CA ALA A 13 48.70 -1.91 -4.23
C ALA A 13 47.40 -1.13 -4.07
N ILE A 14 47.47 0.20 -4.11
CA ILE A 14 46.29 1.07 -4.03
C ILE A 14 45.38 0.86 -5.26
N GLU A 15 45.99 0.83 -6.46
CA GLU A 15 45.26 0.59 -7.71
C GLU A 15 44.53 -0.75 -7.69
N ALA A 16 45.22 -1.80 -7.21
CA ALA A 16 44.60 -3.13 -7.09
C ALA A 16 43.44 -3.14 -6.13
N ARG A 17 43.59 -2.42 -5.01
CA ARG A 17 42.52 -2.32 -4.01
C ARG A 17 41.33 -1.55 -4.56
N ILE A 18 41.56 -0.44 -5.26
CA ILE A 18 40.50 0.37 -5.88
C ILE A 18 39.73 -0.47 -6.90
N ARG A 19 40.45 -1.25 -7.71
CA ARG A 19 39.87 -2.12 -8.72
C ARG A 19 38.96 -3.17 -8.06
N ALA A 20 39.45 -3.80 -6.98
CA ALA A 20 38.72 -4.79 -6.24
C ALA A 20 37.46 -4.18 -5.59
N GLU A 21 37.60 -3.00 -4.99
CA GLU A 21 36.45 -2.29 -4.37
C GLU A 21 35.43 -1.89 -5.43
N LYS A 22 35.90 -1.45 -6.61
CA LYS A 22 35.00 -1.11 -7.71
C LYS A 22 34.20 -2.31 -8.19
N GLU A 23 34.87 -3.46 -8.34
CA GLU A 23 34.21 -4.71 -8.72
C GLU A 23 33.15 -5.12 -7.68
N GLU A 24 33.48 -4.96 -6.38
CA GLU A 24 32.57 -5.26 -5.29
C GLU A 24 31.36 -4.33 -5.31
N VAL A 25 31.54 -3.04 -5.56
CA VAL A 25 30.46 -2.06 -5.67
C VAL A 25 29.54 -2.41 -6.84
N GLU A 26 30.11 -2.78 -7.99
CA GLU A 26 29.32 -3.18 -9.16
C GLU A 26 28.50 -4.44 -8.87
N ARG A 27 29.09 -5.40 -8.17
CA ARG A 27 28.40 -6.63 -7.77
C ARG A 27 27.22 -6.32 -6.82
N LEU A 28 27.48 -5.46 -5.83
CA LEU A 28 26.44 -5.07 -4.88
C LEU A 28 25.32 -4.28 -5.55
N ARG A 29 25.68 -3.41 -6.50
CA ARG A 29 24.69 -2.64 -7.27
C ARG A 29 23.77 -3.57 -8.05
N ALA A 30 24.35 -4.56 -8.75
CA ALA A 30 23.58 -5.53 -9.52
C ALA A 30 22.66 -6.34 -8.61
N GLU A 31 23.12 -6.73 -7.42
CA GLU A 31 22.34 -7.47 -6.47
C GLU A 31 21.17 -6.64 -5.90
N VAL A 32 21.44 -5.37 -5.56
CA VAL A 32 20.40 -4.46 -5.09
C VAL A 32 19.33 -4.26 -6.16
N GLU A 33 19.74 -4.08 -7.41
CA GLU A 33 18.83 -3.92 -8.53
C GLU A 33 17.95 -5.15 -8.72
N ARG A 34 18.54 -6.35 -8.64
CA ARG A 34 17.81 -7.61 -8.73
C ARG A 34 16.80 -7.76 -7.59
N LEU A 35 17.20 -7.41 -6.35
CA LEU A 35 16.32 -7.48 -5.19
C LEU A 35 15.19 -6.45 -5.30
N SER A 36 15.50 -5.26 -5.80
CA SER A 36 14.49 -4.21 -5.99
C SER A 36 13.43 -4.64 -7.02
N ASP A 37 13.86 -5.22 -8.14
CA ASP A 37 12.95 -5.71 -9.17
C ASP A 37 12.08 -6.85 -8.64
N SER A 38 12.68 -7.80 -7.91
CA SER A 38 11.96 -8.91 -7.30
C SER A 38 10.92 -8.42 -6.31
N PHE A 39 11.29 -7.44 -5.47
CA PHE A 39 10.39 -6.85 -4.48
C PHE A 39 9.21 -6.14 -5.15
N SER A 40 9.48 -5.40 -6.23
CA SER A 40 8.42 -4.72 -7.00
C SER A 40 7.43 -5.71 -7.59
N GLU A 41 7.92 -6.82 -8.14
CA GLU A 41 7.06 -7.89 -8.68
C GLU A 41 6.18 -8.50 -7.60
N GLN A 42 6.74 -8.76 -6.42
CA GLN A 42 5.99 -9.31 -5.29
C GLN A 42 4.91 -8.36 -4.81
N ILE A 43 5.22 -7.05 -4.75
CA ILE A 43 4.23 -6.04 -4.37
C ILE A 43 3.07 -6.01 -5.37
N ILE A 44 3.36 -6.07 -6.67
CA ILE A 44 2.33 -6.07 -7.70
C ILE A 44 1.39 -7.27 -7.53
N VAL A 45 1.94 -8.46 -7.25
CA VAL A 45 1.15 -9.67 -7.03
C VAL A 45 0.26 -9.53 -5.79
N VAL A 46 0.82 -9.01 -4.69
CA VAL A 46 0.07 -8.81 -3.44
C VAL A 46 -1.05 -7.80 -3.65
N GLN A 47 -0.78 -6.70 -4.36
CA GLN A 47 -1.80 -5.69 -4.66
C GLN A 47 -2.93 -6.25 -5.51
N ALA A 48 -2.61 -7.08 -6.51
CA ALA A 48 -3.63 -7.71 -7.36
C ALA A 48 -4.50 -8.67 -6.55
N SER A 49 -3.90 -9.45 -5.65
CA SER A 49 -4.60 -10.36 -4.76
C SER A 49 -5.49 -9.61 -3.77
N GLU A 50 -4.98 -8.52 -3.20
CA GLU A 50 -5.74 -7.68 -2.29
C GLU A 50 -6.95 -7.07 -2.98
N LEU A 51 -6.76 -6.57 -4.20
CA LEU A 51 -7.85 -5.98 -4.98
C LEU A 51 -8.96 -6.99 -5.25
N LYS A 52 -8.58 -8.21 -5.64
CA LYS A 52 -9.55 -9.29 -5.85
C LYS A 52 -10.32 -9.62 -4.58
N ASN A 53 -9.62 -9.71 -3.46
CA ASN A 53 -10.22 -10.01 -2.16
C ASN A 53 -11.17 -8.89 -1.72
N LEU A 54 -10.78 -7.64 -1.92
CA LEU A 54 -11.62 -6.49 -1.60
C LEU A 54 -12.88 -6.48 -2.46
N LYS A 55 -12.75 -6.82 -3.74
CA LYS A 55 -13.89 -6.90 -4.65
C LYS A 55 -14.87 -7.99 -4.19
N ASN A 56 -14.34 -9.15 -3.79
CA ASN A 56 -15.16 -10.24 -3.27
C ASN A 56 -15.90 -9.84 -1.99
N LEU A 57 -15.19 -9.17 -1.06
CA LEU A 57 -15.79 -8.66 0.17
C LEU A 57 -16.86 -7.60 -0.13
N SER A 58 -16.59 -6.72 -1.07
CA SER A 58 -17.52 -5.69 -1.51
C SER A 58 -18.82 -6.33 -2.04
N ASN A 59 -18.69 -7.35 -2.88
CA ASN A 59 -19.84 -8.08 -3.40
C ASN A 59 -20.62 -8.78 -2.29
N THR A 60 -19.90 -9.40 -1.35
CA THR A 60 -20.51 -10.09 -0.20
C THR A 60 -21.32 -9.12 0.65
N TYR A 61 -20.70 -7.98 1.00
CA TYR A 61 -21.38 -6.99 1.86
C TYR A 61 -22.49 -6.25 1.13
N SER A 62 -22.39 -6.11 -0.20
CA SER A 62 -23.46 -5.53 -1.02
C SER A 62 -24.72 -6.39 -0.99
N SER A 63 -24.58 -7.69 -0.76
CA SER A 63 -25.71 -8.63 -0.68
C SER A 63 -26.39 -8.62 0.68
N LEU A 64 -25.77 -8.00 1.67
CA LEU A 64 -26.34 -7.92 3.02
C LEU A 64 -27.40 -6.82 3.12
N ASN A 65 -28.31 -6.98 4.08
CA ASN A 65 -29.20 -5.90 4.50
C ASN A 65 -28.31 -4.73 4.97
N PRO A 66 -28.63 -3.48 4.60
CA PRO A 66 -27.81 -2.33 5.01
C PRO A 66 -27.52 -2.24 6.50
N GLN A 67 -28.49 -2.60 7.36
CA GLN A 67 -28.26 -2.59 8.81
C GLN A 67 -27.21 -3.61 9.22
N ALA A 68 -27.24 -4.80 8.63
CA ALA A 68 -26.25 -5.84 8.91
C ALA A 68 -24.86 -5.40 8.44
N ALA A 69 -24.77 -4.74 7.29
CA ALA A 69 -23.53 -4.21 6.78
C ALA A 69 -22.96 -3.14 7.73
N VAL A 70 -23.80 -2.24 8.22
CA VAL A 70 -23.40 -1.20 9.18
C VAL A 70 -22.82 -1.82 10.44
N ASP A 71 -23.47 -2.86 10.97
CA ASP A 71 -23.01 -3.54 12.18
C ASP A 71 -21.59 -4.10 12.01
N ILE A 72 -21.28 -4.60 10.83
CA ILE A 72 -19.95 -5.10 10.50
C ILE A 72 -18.94 -3.95 10.32
N PHE A 73 -19.31 -2.94 9.55
CA PHE A 73 -18.44 -1.80 9.27
C PHE A 73 -18.06 -1.00 10.53
N VAL A 74 -18.97 -0.97 11.52
CA VAL A 74 -18.70 -0.27 12.79
C VAL A 74 -17.50 -0.89 13.52
N GLU A 75 -17.34 -2.20 13.42
CA GLU A 75 -16.24 -2.92 14.07
C GLU A 75 -14.97 -3.00 13.20
N MET A 76 -15.05 -2.54 11.97
CA MET A 76 -13.95 -2.63 11.00
C MET A 76 -13.10 -1.37 11.00
N ASP A 77 -11.82 -1.51 10.69
CA ASP A 77 -10.91 -0.38 10.50
C ASP A 77 -11.41 0.56 9.40
N ASP A 78 -11.28 1.87 9.63
CA ASP A 78 -11.77 2.90 8.69
C ASP A 78 -11.14 2.79 7.31
N ALA A 79 -9.83 2.52 7.25
CA ALA A 79 -9.12 2.42 5.98
C ALA A 79 -9.64 1.24 5.15
N LEU A 80 -9.86 0.10 5.80
CA LEU A 80 -10.39 -1.10 5.15
C LEU A 80 -11.85 -0.88 4.73
N SER A 81 -12.66 -0.30 5.60
CA SER A 81 -14.06 0.03 5.29
C SER A 81 -14.15 0.93 4.06
N ALA A 82 -13.32 1.96 3.98
CA ALA A 82 -13.32 2.88 2.84
C ALA A 82 -12.93 2.16 1.55
N LYS A 83 -11.94 1.26 1.59
CA LYS A 83 -11.53 0.48 0.42
C LYS A 83 -12.68 -0.41 -0.09
N ILE A 84 -13.38 -1.08 0.81
CA ILE A 84 -14.51 -1.94 0.45
C ILE A 84 -15.64 -1.12 -0.14
N LEU A 85 -16.00 -0.02 0.52
CA LEU A 85 -17.07 0.87 0.05
C LEU A 85 -16.75 1.48 -1.31
N SER A 86 -15.47 1.77 -1.58
CA SER A 86 -15.05 2.36 -2.86
C SER A 86 -15.32 1.45 -4.05
N MET A 87 -15.51 0.16 -3.80
CA MET A 87 -15.75 -0.84 -4.85
C MET A 87 -17.22 -1.22 -4.98
N MET A 88 -18.07 -0.64 -4.15
CA MET A 88 -19.52 -0.86 -4.18
C MET A 88 -20.21 0.11 -5.13
N LYS A 89 -21.40 -0.25 -5.58
CA LYS A 89 -22.25 0.66 -6.36
C LYS A 89 -22.69 1.83 -5.49
N PRO A 90 -22.82 3.04 -6.05
CA PRO A 90 -23.24 4.22 -5.27
C PRO A 90 -24.55 4.04 -4.52
N GLU A 91 -25.51 3.31 -5.08
CA GLU A 91 -26.81 3.05 -4.46
C GLU A 91 -26.66 2.26 -3.17
N VAL A 92 -25.75 1.28 -3.17
CA VAL A 92 -25.48 0.43 -2.01
C VAL A 92 -24.78 1.26 -0.91
N VAL A 93 -23.80 2.07 -1.30
CA VAL A 93 -23.08 2.95 -0.37
C VAL A 93 -24.05 3.94 0.28
N ALA A 94 -24.95 4.52 -0.52
CA ALA A 94 -25.95 5.45 -0.02
C ALA A 94 -26.86 4.80 1.03
N ALA A 95 -27.30 3.57 0.78
CA ALA A 95 -28.15 2.83 1.71
C ALA A 95 -27.42 2.55 3.03
N ILE A 96 -26.14 2.19 2.96
CA ILE A 96 -25.31 1.92 4.13
C ILE A 96 -25.10 3.21 4.94
N PHE A 97 -24.78 4.31 4.29
CA PHE A 97 -24.60 5.60 4.96
C PHE A 97 -25.90 6.11 5.59
N GLU A 98 -27.02 5.88 4.93
CA GLU A 98 -28.33 6.22 5.47
C GLU A 98 -28.60 5.46 6.76
N GLU A 99 -28.32 4.17 6.79
CA GLU A 99 -28.46 3.36 8.01
C GLU A 99 -27.50 3.80 9.11
N MET A 100 -26.28 4.20 8.76
CA MET A 100 -25.33 4.76 9.73
C MET A 100 -25.88 6.04 10.36
N ALA A 101 -26.47 6.92 9.55
CA ALA A 101 -27.07 8.17 10.03
C ALA A 101 -28.26 7.90 10.96
N LYS A 102 -29.08 6.92 10.63
CA LYS A 102 -30.23 6.53 11.48
C LYS A 102 -29.77 5.95 12.82
N SER A 103 -28.71 5.16 12.79
CA SER A 103 -28.15 4.55 14.01
C SER A 103 -27.50 5.56 14.94
N SER A 104 -27.18 6.75 14.45
CA SER A 104 -26.49 7.79 15.21
C SER A 104 -27.32 8.38 16.35
N GLY A 105 -28.64 8.11 16.35
CA GLY A 105 -29.50 8.55 17.43
C GLY A 105 -29.12 8.05 18.81
N LYS A 106 -28.31 6.98 18.84
CA LYS A 106 -27.85 6.41 20.12
C LYS A 106 -26.47 6.93 20.54
N LYS A 107 -25.59 7.39 19.64
CA LYS A 107 -24.23 7.81 20.01
C LYS A 107 -23.57 8.87 19.11
N GLY A 108 -24.24 9.44 18.13
CA GLY A 108 -23.63 10.43 17.21
C GLY A 108 -22.38 9.95 16.47
N ALA A 109 -21.81 8.84 16.89
CA ALA A 109 -20.57 8.30 16.37
C ALA A 109 -20.72 7.72 14.97
N SER A 110 -21.89 7.18 14.65
CA SER A 110 -22.13 6.54 13.35
C SER A 110 -22.23 7.54 12.21
N ALA A 111 -22.88 8.69 12.44
CA ALA A 111 -22.97 9.77 11.44
C ALA A 111 -21.58 10.37 11.19
N LYS A 112 -20.80 10.57 12.24
CA LYS A 112 -19.43 11.06 12.14
C LYS A 112 -18.57 10.08 11.34
N ARG A 113 -18.74 8.78 11.60
CA ARG A 113 -18.01 7.74 10.89
C ARG A 113 -18.36 7.74 9.39
N ALA A 114 -19.66 7.91 9.06
CA ALA A 114 -20.08 8.01 7.66
C ALA A 114 -19.41 9.21 6.96
N ALA A 115 -19.32 10.36 7.65
CA ALA A 115 -18.65 11.53 7.14
C ALA A 115 -17.14 11.29 6.94
N ASP A 116 -16.49 10.64 7.89
CA ASP A 116 -15.07 10.30 7.80
C ASP A 116 -14.81 9.32 6.66
N LEU A 117 -15.67 8.32 6.48
CA LEU A 117 -15.55 7.36 5.38
C LEU A 117 -15.78 8.05 4.03
N SER A 118 -16.73 8.97 3.95
CA SER A 118 -16.97 9.76 2.74
C SER A 118 -15.75 10.55 2.32
N GLU A 119 -15.06 11.16 3.30
CA GLU A 119 -13.84 11.91 3.06
C GLU A 119 -12.72 10.99 2.53
N ARG A 120 -12.57 9.83 3.12
CA ARG A 120 -11.58 8.83 2.68
C ARG A 120 -11.89 8.31 1.28
N LEU A 121 -13.17 8.10 0.95
CA LEU A 121 -13.59 7.69 -0.39
C LEU A 121 -13.24 8.76 -1.44
N ARG A 122 -13.46 10.02 -1.09
CA ARG A 122 -13.10 11.14 -1.97
C ARG A 122 -11.61 11.11 -2.30
N LEU A 123 -10.78 10.91 -1.30
CA LEU A 123 -9.33 10.85 -1.48
C LEU A 123 -8.88 9.65 -2.31
N GLN A 124 -9.53 8.50 -2.13
CA GLN A 124 -9.21 7.30 -2.91
C GLN A 124 -9.56 7.46 -4.38
N LEU A 125 -10.66 8.11 -4.69
CA LEU A 125 -11.06 8.38 -6.07
C LEU A 125 -10.05 9.28 -6.77
N ILE A 126 -9.48 10.25 -6.06
CA ILE A 126 -8.42 11.10 -6.60
C ILE A 126 -7.17 10.28 -6.91
N GLN A 127 -6.78 9.37 -6.02
CA GLN A 127 -5.62 8.51 -6.22
C GLN A 127 -5.79 7.57 -7.41
N LYS A 128 -6.99 7.10 -7.67
CA LYS A 128 -7.27 6.21 -8.81
C LYS A 128 -7.18 6.94 -10.16
N GLN A 129 -7.39 8.25 -10.18
CA GLN A 129 -7.30 9.05 -11.40
C GLN A 129 -5.88 9.44 -11.78
N LYS A 130 -4.92 9.23 -10.90
CA LYS A 130 -3.50 9.43 -11.17
C LYS A 130 -2.86 8.11 -11.58
#